data_67b3235b7ed0655690040caea870899f
#
_entry.id   67b3235b7ed0655690040caea870899f
#
_cell.length_a   1.000
_cell.length_b   1.000
_cell.length_c   1.000
_cell.angle_alpha   90.00
_cell.angle_beta   90.00
_cell.angle_gamma   90.00
#
_symmetry.space_group_name_H-M   'P 1'
#
loop_
_entity.id
_entity.type
_entity.pdbx_description
1 polymer ?
#
loop_
_entity_poly.entity_id
_entity_poly.type
_entity_poly.pdbx_seq_one_letter_code
_entity_poly.pdbx_strand_id
1 'polypeptide(L)'
;MNHRSFIILTGGPGGGKSTLMEELRREGRFLFLPEAIFTVGGVGIPPSQKQFQRLMVRAQWGLEDALTQTLLPDDDRLVLCHRGSLDPLAYWLTRGWEEEEFFSFTCTHREEHYQRYAVVIHLVTAADGAAHAYKRYPEAHRPETVEESIRLDRLLGQVWQGHQRYYRMDNIGVTWEEKSSKAKQIIRGLM
;
A
#
# COMPACT_ATOMS: atom_id res chain seq x y z
N MET A 1 -2.60 20.93 14.54
CA MET A 1 -1.57 20.20 13.78
C MET A 1 -2.15 19.95 12.39
N ASN A 2 -1.52 20.50 11.34
CA ASN A 2 -1.94 20.20 9.98
C ASN A 2 -1.63 18.71 9.72
N HIS A 3 -2.66 17.87 9.74
CA HIS A 3 -2.51 16.48 9.34
C HIS A 3 -2.29 16.45 7.83
N ARG A 4 -1.07 16.12 7.40
CA ARG A 4 -0.78 15.89 5.99
C ARG A 4 -1.64 14.75 5.47
N SER A 5 -2.15 14.94 4.26
CA SER A 5 -2.96 13.92 3.63
C SER A 5 -2.08 12.87 2.96
N PHE A 6 -1.86 11.76 3.65
CA PHE A 6 -1.26 10.57 3.04
C PHE A 6 -2.32 9.79 2.27
N ILE A 7 -1.95 9.34 1.09
CA ILE A 7 -2.78 8.50 0.22
C ILE A 7 -2.07 7.18 0.01
N ILE A 8 -2.73 6.08 0.31
CA ILE A 8 -2.18 4.74 0.09
C ILE A 8 -2.53 4.23 -1.29
N LEU A 9 -1.54 3.68 -1.97
CA LEU A 9 -1.73 2.75 -3.08
C LEU A 9 -1.44 1.34 -2.57
N THR A 10 -2.47 0.55 -2.29
CA THR A 10 -2.39 -0.84 -1.86
C THR A 10 -2.84 -1.81 -2.95
N GLY A 11 -2.77 -3.09 -2.68
CA GLY A 11 -3.14 -4.17 -3.60
C GLY A 11 -1.99 -5.14 -3.85
N GLY A 12 -2.31 -6.31 -4.39
CA GLY A 12 -1.37 -7.39 -4.66
C GLY A 12 -0.26 -7.04 -5.66
N PRO A 13 0.70 -7.96 -5.84
CA PRO A 13 1.70 -7.83 -6.90
C PRO A 13 1.06 -7.65 -8.27
N GLY A 14 1.65 -6.82 -9.14
CA GLY A 14 1.10 -6.60 -10.48
C GLY A 14 -0.18 -5.75 -10.55
N GLY A 15 -0.62 -5.12 -9.45
CA GLY A 15 -1.81 -4.25 -9.44
C GLY A 15 -1.64 -2.89 -10.14
N GLY A 16 -0.40 -2.52 -10.54
CA GLY A 16 -0.11 -1.25 -11.24
C GLY A 16 0.28 -0.10 -10.33
N LYS A 17 0.52 -0.33 -9.04
CA LYS A 17 0.90 0.71 -8.06
C LYS A 17 2.11 1.55 -8.51
N SER A 18 3.21 0.88 -8.85
CA SER A 18 4.45 1.56 -9.31
C SER A 18 4.22 2.32 -10.61
N THR A 19 3.43 1.77 -11.53
CA THR A 19 3.08 2.43 -12.81
C THR A 19 2.29 3.71 -12.55
N LEU A 20 1.25 3.64 -11.71
CA LEU A 20 0.45 4.81 -11.35
C LEU A 20 1.30 5.88 -10.65
N MET A 21 2.19 5.49 -9.74
CA MET A 21 3.10 6.43 -9.08
C MET A 21 4.04 7.12 -10.08
N GLU A 22 4.57 6.38 -11.05
CA GLU A 22 5.45 6.95 -12.09
C GLU A 22 4.69 7.92 -13.00
N GLU A 23 3.44 7.62 -13.35
CA GLU A 23 2.59 8.52 -14.11
C GLU A 23 2.31 9.83 -13.34
N LEU A 24 2.00 9.74 -12.03
CA LEU A 24 1.75 10.89 -11.17
C LEU A 24 3.03 11.69 -10.87
N ARG A 25 4.19 11.03 -10.82
CA ARG A 25 5.49 11.70 -10.60
C ARG A 25 5.80 12.72 -11.71
N ARG A 26 5.40 12.43 -12.93
CA ARG A 26 5.57 13.35 -14.07
C ARG A 26 4.75 14.64 -13.94
N GLU A 27 3.75 14.66 -13.09
CA GLU A 27 2.94 15.86 -12.81
C GLU A 27 3.64 16.87 -11.90
N GLY A 28 4.66 16.46 -11.13
CA GLY A 28 5.45 17.33 -10.25
C GLY A 28 4.70 17.90 -9.03
N ARG A 29 3.49 17.39 -8.75
CA ARG A 29 2.54 17.96 -7.76
C ARG A 29 2.40 17.15 -6.48
N PHE A 30 3.09 16.02 -6.39
CA PHE A 30 2.98 15.05 -5.30
C PHE A 30 4.33 14.74 -4.68
N LEU A 31 4.31 14.32 -3.45
CA LEU A 31 5.43 13.66 -2.78
C LEU A 31 5.20 12.14 -2.81
N PHE A 32 6.30 11.38 -2.75
CA PHE A 32 6.22 9.93 -2.87
C PHE A 32 7.02 9.24 -1.78
N LEU A 33 6.37 8.38 -1.03
CA LEU A 33 7.03 7.44 -0.13
C LEU A 33 7.16 6.08 -0.83
N PRO A 34 8.39 5.56 -0.99
CA PRO A 34 8.61 4.24 -1.56
C PRO A 34 8.10 3.14 -0.62
N GLU A 35 8.00 1.93 -1.12
CA GLU A 35 7.69 0.75 -0.30
C GLU A 35 8.75 0.55 0.77
N ALA A 36 8.34 0.44 2.04
CA ALA A 36 9.25 0.34 3.19
C ALA A 36 10.22 -0.85 3.09
N ILE A 37 9.87 -1.93 2.35
CA ILE A 37 10.76 -3.08 2.11
C ILE A 37 12.09 -2.68 1.47
N PHE A 38 12.12 -1.67 0.61
CA PHE A 38 13.37 -1.20 -0.01
C PHE A 38 14.29 -0.48 0.98
N THR A 39 13.72 0.01 2.09
CA THR A 39 14.52 0.64 3.15
C THR A 39 15.05 -0.38 4.16
N VAL A 40 14.27 -1.43 4.45
CA VAL A 40 14.60 -2.37 5.54
C VAL A 40 14.88 -3.80 5.07
N GLY A 41 14.75 -4.10 3.78
CA GLY A 41 14.88 -5.46 3.24
C GLY A 41 16.25 -6.13 3.47
N GLY A 42 17.30 -5.33 3.72
CA GLY A 42 18.65 -5.81 3.98
C GLY A 42 18.99 -6.11 5.43
N VAL A 43 18.06 -5.95 6.40
CA VAL A 43 18.35 -6.10 7.84
C VAL A 43 18.53 -7.55 8.32
N GLY A 44 18.40 -8.55 7.44
CA GLY A 44 18.63 -9.96 7.77
C GLY A 44 17.49 -10.66 8.52
N ILE A 45 16.34 -10.01 8.71
CA ILE A 45 15.14 -10.64 9.28
C ILE A 45 14.28 -11.21 8.13
N PRO A 46 14.03 -12.52 8.06
CA PRO A 46 13.23 -13.11 7.00
C PRO A 46 11.79 -12.56 6.99
N PRO A 47 11.20 -12.28 5.80
CA PRO A 47 9.79 -11.84 5.68
C PRO A 47 8.77 -12.83 6.26
N SER A 48 9.16 -14.08 6.46
CA SER A 48 8.35 -15.12 7.10
C SER A 48 8.26 -15.03 8.62
N GLN A 49 9.00 -14.12 9.24
CA GLN A 49 9.00 -13.93 10.68
C GLN A 49 8.06 -12.79 11.12
N LYS A 50 7.43 -12.94 12.28
CA LYS A 50 6.56 -11.92 12.88
C LYS A 50 7.29 -10.60 13.12
N GLN A 51 8.57 -10.66 13.52
CA GLN A 51 9.44 -9.50 13.72
C GLN A 51 9.56 -8.65 12.47
N PHE A 52 9.60 -9.28 11.29
CA PHE A 52 9.66 -8.55 10.01
C PHE A 52 8.39 -7.71 9.78
N GLN A 53 7.21 -8.26 10.07
CA GLN A 53 5.96 -7.52 9.92
C GLN A 53 5.87 -6.33 10.88
N ARG A 54 6.35 -6.49 12.12
CA ARG A 54 6.48 -5.38 13.06
C ARG A 54 7.47 -4.32 12.57
N LEU A 55 8.61 -4.74 12.02
CA LEU A 55 9.59 -3.83 11.43
C LEU A 55 8.96 -3.02 10.29
N MET A 56 8.18 -3.67 9.42
CA MET A 56 7.50 -3.00 8.30
C MET A 56 6.52 -1.92 8.78
N VAL A 57 5.71 -2.20 9.82
CA VAL A 57 4.81 -1.20 10.42
C VAL A 57 5.62 -0.01 10.94
N ARG A 58 6.68 -0.26 11.70
CA ARG A 58 7.50 0.80 12.32
C ARG A 58 8.27 1.61 11.29
N ALA A 59 8.79 0.95 10.25
CA ALA A 59 9.49 1.63 9.16
C ALA A 59 8.54 2.54 8.37
N GLN A 60 7.33 2.07 8.06
CA GLN A 60 6.32 2.88 7.37
C GLN A 60 5.94 4.12 8.18
N TRP A 61 5.61 3.95 9.46
CA TRP A 61 5.29 5.07 10.34
C TRP A 61 6.46 6.04 10.50
N GLY A 62 7.68 5.50 10.68
CA GLY A 62 8.89 6.34 10.79
C GLY A 62 9.15 7.20 9.56
N LEU A 63 8.95 6.65 8.36
CA LEU A 63 9.08 7.40 7.11
C LEU A 63 8.00 8.50 6.97
N GLU A 64 6.75 8.18 7.31
CA GLU A 64 5.63 9.14 7.27
C GLU A 64 5.84 10.28 8.28
N ASP A 65 6.23 9.94 9.51
CA ASP A 65 6.46 10.91 10.58
C ASP A 65 7.68 11.80 10.26
N ALA A 66 8.77 11.22 9.77
CA ALA A 66 9.96 11.97 9.34
C ALA A 66 9.62 12.96 8.22
N LEU A 67 8.84 12.52 7.21
CA LEU A 67 8.40 13.41 6.14
C LEU A 67 7.53 14.55 6.68
N THR A 68 6.57 14.25 7.55
CA THR A 68 5.69 15.27 8.16
C THR A 68 6.47 16.31 8.96
N GLN A 69 7.52 15.89 9.68
CA GLN A 69 8.35 16.78 10.49
C GLN A 69 9.33 17.63 9.66
N THR A 70 9.69 17.18 8.47
CA THR A 70 10.70 17.82 7.63
C THR A 70 10.11 18.87 6.69
N LEU A 71 8.86 18.68 6.26
CA LEU A 71 8.22 19.57 5.30
C LEU A 71 7.80 20.89 5.95
N LEU A 72 7.88 21.97 5.17
CA LEU A 72 7.47 23.31 5.62
C LEU A 72 5.95 23.34 5.88
N PRO A 73 5.49 24.23 6.78
CA PRO A 73 4.07 24.34 7.12
C PRO A 73 3.16 24.72 5.95
N ASP A 74 3.69 25.43 4.96
CA ASP A 74 3.00 25.86 3.74
C ASP A 74 3.10 24.88 2.57
N ASP A 75 3.82 23.79 2.74
CA ASP A 75 3.86 22.72 1.75
C ASP A 75 2.58 21.89 1.81
N ASP A 76 1.67 22.10 0.88
CA ASP A 76 0.34 21.47 0.77
C ASP A 76 0.30 20.24 -0.12
N ARG A 77 1.45 19.81 -0.66
CA ARG A 77 1.51 18.65 -1.54
C ARG A 77 1.02 17.37 -0.84
N LEU A 78 0.18 16.61 -1.54
CA LEU A 78 -0.28 15.29 -1.10
C LEU A 78 0.87 14.28 -1.19
N VAL A 79 0.90 13.33 -0.26
CA VAL A 79 1.90 12.27 -0.19
C VAL A 79 1.29 10.94 -0.65
N LEU A 80 1.83 10.38 -1.72
CA LEU A 80 1.46 9.06 -2.22
C LEU A 80 2.39 8.01 -1.62
N CYS A 81 1.82 7.07 -0.85
CA CYS A 81 2.55 5.97 -0.24
C CYS A 81 2.41 4.70 -1.08
N HIS A 82 3.54 4.11 -1.47
CA HIS A 82 3.55 2.77 -2.03
C HIS A 82 3.40 1.76 -0.89
N ARG A 83 2.20 1.28 -0.66
CA ARG A 83 1.68 0.52 0.49
C ARG A 83 1.43 1.40 1.73
N GLY A 84 0.66 0.87 2.65
CA GLY A 84 0.34 1.49 3.93
C GLY A 84 0.76 0.63 5.11
N SER A 85 0.71 1.23 6.29
CA SER A 85 1.17 0.61 7.52
C SER A 85 0.35 -0.61 7.98
N LEU A 86 -0.84 -0.83 7.41
CA LEU A 86 -1.66 -2.01 7.68
C LEU A 86 -1.48 -3.13 6.65
N ASP A 87 -0.79 -2.89 5.52
CA ASP A 87 -0.47 -3.94 4.55
C ASP A 87 0.27 -5.15 5.18
N PRO A 88 1.18 -4.98 6.16
CA PRO A 88 1.81 -6.09 6.87
C PRO A 88 0.84 -7.06 7.53
N LEU A 89 -0.35 -6.61 7.95
CA LEU A 89 -1.38 -7.50 8.48
C LEU A 89 -1.87 -8.50 7.42
N ALA A 90 -2.01 -8.09 6.16
CA ALA A 90 -2.40 -9.03 5.10
C ALA A 90 -1.34 -10.14 4.92
N TYR A 91 -0.06 -9.81 4.95
CA TYR A 91 1.03 -10.79 4.93
C TYR A 91 1.06 -11.68 6.16
N TRP A 92 0.73 -11.14 7.34
CA TRP A 92 0.55 -11.89 8.57
C TRP A 92 -0.55 -12.95 8.43
N LEU A 93 -1.71 -12.55 7.92
CA LEU A 93 -2.85 -13.44 7.70
C LEU A 93 -2.59 -14.52 6.64
N THR A 94 -1.71 -14.27 5.63
CA THR A 94 -1.32 -15.33 4.69
C THR A 94 -0.61 -16.50 5.36
N ARG A 95 0.00 -16.28 6.52
CA ARG A 95 0.69 -17.29 7.34
C ARG A 95 -0.25 -18.06 8.28
N GLY A 96 -1.55 -17.72 8.30
CA GLY A 96 -2.52 -18.30 9.22
C GLY A 96 -2.39 -17.80 10.66
N TRP A 97 -1.74 -16.65 10.87
CA TRP A 97 -1.64 -16.03 12.18
C TRP A 97 -2.86 -15.15 12.46
N GLU A 98 -3.27 -15.06 13.73
CA GLU A 98 -4.46 -14.33 14.14
C GLU A 98 -4.26 -12.81 14.12
N GLU A 99 -5.33 -12.08 13.78
CA GLU A 99 -5.32 -10.62 13.68
C GLU A 99 -5.05 -9.95 15.02
N GLU A 100 -5.68 -10.43 16.09
CA GLU A 100 -5.52 -9.90 17.44
C GLU A 100 -4.06 -10.00 17.90
N GLU A 101 -3.37 -11.08 17.51
CA GLU A 101 -1.95 -11.24 17.78
C GLU A 101 -1.11 -10.21 17.03
N PHE A 102 -1.47 -9.86 15.80
CA PHE A 102 -0.77 -8.80 15.05
C PHE A 102 -0.81 -7.47 15.80
N PHE A 103 -1.97 -7.01 16.20
CA PHE A 103 -2.11 -5.76 16.91
C PHE A 103 -1.40 -5.77 18.27
N SER A 104 -1.53 -6.84 19.02
CA SER A 104 -0.79 -7.02 20.28
C SER A 104 0.72 -7.00 20.05
N PHE A 105 1.22 -7.74 19.05
CA PHE A 105 2.66 -7.85 18.76
C PHE A 105 3.25 -6.55 18.22
N THR A 106 2.52 -5.81 17.41
CA THR A 106 2.97 -4.51 16.86
C THR A 106 2.77 -3.36 17.82
N CYS A 107 2.00 -3.55 18.92
CA CYS A 107 1.53 -2.53 19.84
C CYS A 107 0.81 -1.41 19.08
N THR A 108 -0.20 -1.78 18.29
CA THR A 108 -1.02 -0.85 17.48
C THR A 108 -2.49 -1.25 17.54
N HIS A 109 -3.36 -0.37 17.03
CA HIS A 109 -4.78 -0.63 16.85
C HIS A 109 -5.17 -0.29 15.41
N ARG A 110 -6.21 -0.93 14.89
CA ARG A 110 -6.68 -0.74 13.50
C ARG A 110 -6.98 0.73 13.19
N GLU A 111 -7.63 1.42 14.11
CA GLU A 111 -8.00 2.82 13.98
C GLU A 111 -6.81 3.76 13.83
N GLU A 112 -5.69 3.46 14.51
CA GLU A 112 -4.46 4.25 14.38
C GLU A 112 -3.91 4.18 12.95
N HIS A 113 -3.98 2.99 12.33
CA HIS A 113 -3.60 2.86 10.92
C HIS A 113 -4.56 3.60 9.99
N TYR A 114 -5.88 3.50 10.23
CA TYR A 114 -6.88 4.17 9.38
C TYR A 114 -6.78 5.69 9.47
N GLN A 115 -6.60 6.24 10.66
CA GLN A 115 -6.53 7.69 10.89
C GLN A 115 -5.31 8.36 10.25
N ARG A 116 -4.26 7.62 9.92
CA ARG A 116 -3.08 8.16 9.24
C ARG A 116 -3.32 8.56 7.80
N TYR A 117 -4.35 8.02 7.16
CA TYR A 117 -4.52 8.13 5.72
C TYR A 117 -5.83 8.80 5.35
N ALA A 118 -5.75 9.75 4.42
CA ALA A 118 -6.94 10.42 3.89
C ALA A 118 -7.73 9.54 2.93
N VAL A 119 -7.03 8.67 2.19
CA VAL A 119 -7.63 7.80 1.17
C VAL A 119 -6.79 6.52 1.02
N VAL A 120 -7.48 5.42 0.79
CA VAL A 120 -6.91 4.12 0.41
C VAL A 120 -7.40 3.75 -0.99
N ILE A 121 -6.47 3.61 -1.93
CA ILE A 121 -6.75 3.14 -3.29
C ILE A 121 -6.19 1.73 -3.44
N HIS A 122 -7.08 0.75 -3.53
CA HIS A 122 -6.75 -0.64 -3.75
C HIS A 122 -6.76 -0.95 -5.24
N LEU A 123 -5.58 -1.12 -5.80
CA LEU A 123 -5.38 -1.53 -7.19
C LEU A 123 -5.32 -3.07 -7.23
N VAL A 124 -6.42 -3.70 -7.60
CA VAL A 124 -6.53 -5.17 -7.69
C VAL A 124 -5.41 -5.74 -8.57
N THR A 125 -4.79 -6.83 -8.12
CA THR A 125 -3.73 -7.50 -8.89
C THR A 125 -4.20 -7.91 -10.28
N ALA A 126 -3.36 -7.73 -11.30
CA ALA A 126 -3.65 -8.22 -12.66
C ALA A 126 -3.86 -9.74 -12.72
N ALA A 127 -3.33 -10.50 -11.75
CA ALA A 127 -3.60 -11.92 -11.61
C ALA A 127 -5.10 -12.24 -11.49
N ASP A 128 -5.90 -11.31 -10.94
CA ASP A 128 -7.36 -11.40 -10.84
C ASP A 128 -8.01 -10.51 -11.91
N GLY A 129 -8.54 -11.12 -12.97
CA GLY A 129 -9.29 -10.47 -14.02
C GLY A 129 -8.50 -9.90 -15.21
N ALA A 130 -7.16 -9.85 -15.15
CA ALA A 130 -6.29 -9.40 -16.24
C ALA A 130 -5.00 -10.24 -16.35
N ALA A 131 -5.14 -11.55 -16.27
CA ALA A 131 -4.01 -12.50 -16.19
C ALA A 131 -2.97 -12.34 -17.32
N HIS A 132 -3.39 -11.87 -18.52
CA HIS A 132 -2.48 -11.58 -19.63
C HIS A 132 -1.48 -10.45 -19.32
N ALA A 133 -1.82 -9.54 -18.42
CA ALA A 133 -0.96 -8.44 -17.98
C ALA A 133 -0.14 -8.78 -16.73
N TYR A 134 -0.42 -9.92 -16.08
CA TYR A 134 0.32 -10.34 -14.89
C TYR A 134 1.69 -10.87 -15.26
N LYS A 135 2.74 -10.22 -14.73
CA LYS A 135 4.13 -10.68 -14.88
C LYS A 135 4.68 -11.10 -13.53
N ARG A 136 5.19 -12.33 -13.46
CA ARG A 136 5.92 -12.84 -12.31
C ARG A 136 7.38 -12.44 -12.44
N TYR A 137 7.94 -11.87 -11.38
CA TYR A 137 9.36 -11.51 -11.28
C TYR A 137 9.97 -12.17 -10.04
N PRO A 138 10.34 -13.47 -10.09
CA PRO A 138 10.85 -14.20 -8.92
C PRO A 138 12.09 -13.54 -8.30
N GLU A 139 12.93 -12.90 -9.13
CA GLU A 139 14.17 -12.25 -8.72
C GLU A 139 13.98 -10.87 -8.07
N ALA A 140 12.78 -10.28 -8.19
CA ALA A 140 12.49 -8.91 -7.79
C ALA A 140 11.61 -8.80 -6.54
N HIS A 141 11.82 -9.61 -5.51
CA HIS A 141 10.99 -9.66 -4.29
C HIS A 141 9.49 -9.95 -4.56
N ARG A 142 9.16 -10.61 -5.67
CA ARG A 142 7.80 -11.01 -6.07
C ARG A 142 7.77 -12.49 -6.45
N PRO A 143 7.98 -13.39 -5.47
CA PRO A 143 8.00 -14.83 -5.72
C PRO A 143 6.59 -15.42 -5.88
N GLU A 144 5.54 -14.64 -5.58
CA GLU A 144 4.17 -15.14 -5.47
C GLU A 144 3.67 -15.74 -6.78
N THR A 145 3.01 -16.89 -6.69
CA THR A 145 2.24 -17.48 -7.79
C THR A 145 1.00 -16.62 -8.09
N VAL A 146 0.28 -16.94 -9.16
CA VAL A 146 -1.00 -16.27 -9.49
C VAL A 146 -1.99 -16.42 -8.33
N GLU A 147 -2.13 -17.63 -7.80
CA GLU A 147 -3.06 -17.96 -6.72
C GLU A 147 -2.68 -17.24 -5.41
N GLU A 148 -1.39 -17.21 -5.07
CA GLU A 148 -0.87 -16.50 -3.91
C GLU A 148 -1.09 -15.00 -4.04
N SER A 149 -0.89 -14.44 -5.22
CA SER A 149 -1.12 -13.03 -5.50
C SER A 149 -2.59 -12.64 -5.36
N ILE A 150 -3.51 -13.47 -5.86
CA ILE A 150 -4.96 -13.26 -5.70
C ILE A 150 -5.35 -13.36 -4.22
N ARG A 151 -4.84 -14.37 -3.51
CA ARG A 151 -5.11 -14.55 -2.08
C ARG A 151 -4.63 -13.34 -1.27
N LEU A 152 -3.39 -12.90 -1.50
CA LEU A 152 -2.82 -11.72 -0.84
C LEU A 152 -3.62 -10.46 -1.16
N ASP A 153 -4.01 -10.26 -2.43
CA ASP A 153 -4.80 -9.11 -2.86
C ASP A 153 -6.14 -9.04 -2.12
N ARG A 154 -6.83 -10.16 -2.00
CA ARG A 154 -8.10 -10.25 -1.24
C ARG A 154 -7.91 -9.90 0.22
N LEU A 155 -6.85 -10.39 0.87
CA LEU A 155 -6.53 -10.04 2.25
C LEU A 155 -6.18 -8.56 2.41
N LEU A 156 -5.43 -7.97 1.46
CA LEU A 156 -5.18 -6.51 1.44
C LEU A 156 -6.49 -5.72 1.33
N GLY A 157 -7.44 -6.18 0.51
CA GLY A 157 -8.78 -5.60 0.45
C GLY A 157 -9.50 -5.68 1.80
N GLN A 158 -9.50 -6.85 2.43
CA GLN A 158 -10.18 -7.08 3.71
C GLN A 158 -9.62 -6.19 4.83
N VAL A 159 -8.30 -6.07 4.96
CA VAL A 159 -7.69 -5.29 6.03
C VAL A 159 -7.98 -3.79 5.90
N TRP A 160 -8.17 -3.27 4.69
CA TRP A 160 -8.47 -1.87 4.44
C TRP A 160 -9.95 -1.53 4.24
N GLN A 161 -10.81 -2.53 4.04
CA GLN A 161 -12.23 -2.35 3.70
C GLN A 161 -13.02 -1.49 4.70
N GLY A 162 -12.62 -1.44 5.97
CA GLY A 162 -13.24 -0.61 7.00
C GLY A 162 -12.81 0.86 6.97
N HIS A 163 -11.84 1.26 6.14
CA HIS A 163 -11.43 2.65 6.01
C HIS A 163 -12.53 3.48 5.34
N GLN A 164 -12.87 4.66 5.89
CA GLN A 164 -13.98 5.50 5.42
C GLN A 164 -13.91 5.88 3.94
N ARG A 165 -12.70 6.06 3.40
CA ARG A 165 -12.45 6.42 2.00
C ARG A 165 -11.60 5.35 1.33
N TYR A 166 -12.12 4.12 1.29
CA TYR A 166 -11.54 2.99 0.59
C TYR A 166 -12.14 2.87 -0.82
N TYR A 167 -11.27 2.84 -1.83
CA TYR A 167 -11.66 2.71 -3.23
C TYR A 167 -10.96 1.51 -3.86
N ARG A 168 -11.76 0.54 -4.29
CA ARG A 168 -11.27 -0.63 -5.01
C ARG A 168 -11.32 -0.39 -6.52
N MET A 169 -10.21 -0.66 -7.22
CA MET A 169 -10.04 -0.56 -8.67
C MET A 169 -9.88 -1.97 -9.25
N ASP A 170 -10.97 -2.48 -9.83
CA ASP A 170 -11.01 -3.83 -10.43
C ASP A 170 -10.39 -3.86 -11.84
N ASN A 171 -10.22 -5.10 -12.37
CA ASN A 171 -9.68 -5.35 -13.72
C ASN A 171 -10.75 -5.87 -14.67
N ILE A 172 -11.91 -6.32 -14.18
CA ILE A 172 -12.92 -7.00 -15.02
C ILE A 172 -13.60 -5.97 -15.93
N GLY A 173 -13.40 -6.14 -17.23
CA GLY A 173 -13.97 -5.27 -18.26
C GLY A 173 -13.42 -3.85 -18.27
N VAL A 174 -12.25 -3.62 -17.63
CA VAL A 174 -11.63 -2.30 -17.47
C VAL A 174 -10.21 -2.33 -17.99
N THR A 175 -9.83 -1.37 -18.81
CA THR A 175 -8.44 -1.20 -19.27
C THR A 175 -7.58 -0.57 -18.17
N TRP A 176 -6.23 -0.63 -18.36
CA TRP A 176 -5.32 0.08 -17.45
C TRP A 176 -5.58 1.58 -17.46
N GLU A 177 -5.82 2.16 -18.62
CA GLU A 177 -6.07 3.58 -18.81
C GLU A 177 -7.30 4.05 -18.03
N GLU A 178 -8.40 3.30 -18.08
CA GLU A 178 -9.61 3.58 -17.31
C GLU A 178 -9.37 3.43 -15.80
N LYS A 179 -8.70 2.34 -15.39
CA LYS A 179 -8.34 2.07 -14.00
C LYS A 179 -7.46 3.17 -13.43
N SER A 180 -6.38 3.55 -14.14
CA SER A 180 -5.46 4.61 -13.70
C SER A 180 -6.13 5.99 -13.71
N SER A 181 -6.97 6.28 -14.72
CA SER A 181 -7.72 7.53 -14.81
C SER A 181 -8.66 7.71 -13.61
N LYS A 182 -9.41 6.67 -13.24
CA LYS A 182 -10.29 6.68 -12.06
C LYS A 182 -9.52 6.91 -10.77
N ALA A 183 -8.38 6.23 -10.59
CA ALA A 183 -7.52 6.42 -9.43
C ALA A 183 -6.98 7.86 -9.35
N LYS A 184 -6.49 8.40 -10.48
CA LYS A 184 -6.01 9.79 -10.58
C LYS A 184 -7.11 10.80 -10.29
N GLN A 185 -8.34 10.58 -10.75
CA GLN A 185 -9.48 11.45 -10.46
C GLN A 185 -9.75 11.54 -8.96
N ILE A 186 -9.72 10.41 -8.24
CA ILE A 186 -9.89 10.39 -6.79
C ILE A 186 -8.76 11.16 -6.10
N ILE A 187 -7.50 10.94 -6.51
CA ILE A 187 -6.34 11.61 -5.94
C ILE A 187 -6.41 13.12 -6.16
N ARG A 188 -6.72 13.57 -7.37
CA ARG A 188 -6.82 15.01 -7.72
C ARG A 188 -8.00 15.69 -7.04
N GLY A 189 -9.07 14.97 -6.72
CA GLY A 189 -10.21 15.48 -5.96
C GLY A 189 -9.92 15.78 -4.49
N LEU A 190 -8.68 15.54 -4.02
CA LEU A 190 -8.21 15.88 -2.68
C LEU A 190 -7.39 17.19 -2.63
N MET A 191 -7.01 17.70 -3.78
CA MET A 191 -6.33 19.00 -3.93
C MET A 191 -7.37 20.11 -3.97
#